data_6d1b1e82676ce4ddf555a73b4627e5f6
#
_entry.id   6d1b1e82676ce4ddf555a73b4627e5f6
#
_cell.length_a   1.000
_cell.length_b   1.000
_cell.length_c   1.000
_cell.angle_alpha   90.00
_cell.angle_beta   90.00
_cell.angle_gamma   90.00
#
_symmetry.space_group_name_H-M   'P 1'
#
loop_
_entity.id
_entity.type
_entity.pdbx_description
1 polymer ?
#
loop_
_entity_poly.entity_id
_entity_poly.type
_entity_poly.pdbx_seq_one_letter_code
_entity_poly.pdbx_strand_id
1 'polypeptide(L)'
;MNIWHDISRDRIKCNDFVAVIEIEKGSKMKYELDKETGLLLLDRILYTSTHYPASYGFIPRTLADDGDPMDVLILTSEPLLPLSLVRCYPIGVITMNDNGAMDEKIIAIPFNDPMYNCYKSIEQLPKHIFDEMQHFFRVYKELENKPTSVSEVHTPEVAKDIIQKSIDSYIVNILSKR
;
A
#
# COMPACT_ATOMS: atom_id res chain seq x y z
N MET A 1 4.81 16.04 -14.65
CA MET A 1 4.41 14.61 -14.58
C MET A 1 3.76 14.39 -13.23
N ASN A 2 2.57 13.81 -13.21
CA ASN A 2 1.89 13.40 -11.97
C ASN A 2 1.90 11.87 -11.91
N ILE A 3 2.69 11.30 -11.00
CA ILE A 3 2.91 9.86 -10.92
C ILE A 3 1.61 9.09 -10.63
N TRP A 4 0.64 9.70 -9.93
CA TRP A 4 -0.67 9.09 -9.72
C TRP A 4 -1.44 8.86 -11.01
N HIS A 5 -1.32 9.80 -11.97
CA HIS A 5 -2.16 9.84 -13.17
C HIS A 5 -1.46 9.43 -14.45
N ASP A 6 -0.14 9.63 -14.55
CA ASP A 6 0.59 9.54 -15.81
C ASP A 6 1.21 8.16 -16.10
N ILE A 7 1.12 7.23 -15.15
CA ILE A 7 1.50 5.83 -15.39
C ILE A 7 0.52 5.22 -16.41
N SER A 8 1.05 4.47 -17.39
CA SER A 8 0.22 3.83 -18.43
C SER A 8 -0.82 2.89 -17.80
N ARG A 9 -2.07 2.99 -18.29
CA ARG A 9 -3.18 2.14 -17.87
C ARG A 9 -2.88 0.63 -17.99
N ASP A 10 -2.14 0.24 -19.02
CA ASP A 10 -1.82 -1.16 -19.29
C ASP A 10 -0.93 -1.80 -18.21
N ARG A 11 -0.29 -0.98 -17.38
CA ARG A 11 0.55 -1.40 -16.27
C ARG A 11 -0.22 -1.56 -14.96
N ILE A 12 -1.52 -1.29 -14.93
CA ILE A 12 -2.34 -1.31 -13.71
C ILE A 12 -3.52 -2.27 -13.91
N LYS A 13 -3.38 -3.46 -13.38
CA LYS A 13 -4.40 -4.52 -13.36
C LYS A 13 -4.53 -5.07 -11.95
N CYS A 14 -5.67 -5.64 -11.60
CA CYS A 14 -5.89 -6.14 -10.23
C CYS A 14 -4.94 -7.26 -9.79
N ASN A 15 -4.36 -7.99 -10.72
CA ASN A 15 -3.44 -9.12 -10.48
C ASN A 15 -1.98 -8.86 -10.93
N ASP A 16 -1.71 -7.71 -11.52
CA ASP A 16 -0.41 -7.33 -12.07
C ASP A 16 -0.36 -5.81 -12.20
N PHE A 17 0.30 -5.15 -11.28
CA PHE A 17 0.35 -3.70 -11.23
C PHE A 17 1.75 -3.19 -10.89
N VAL A 18 1.97 -1.92 -11.20
CA VAL A 18 3.15 -1.18 -10.75
C VAL A 18 2.76 -0.37 -9.54
N ALA A 19 3.53 -0.51 -8.45
CA ALA A 19 3.42 0.34 -7.28
C ALA A 19 4.50 1.42 -7.29
N VAL A 20 4.21 2.55 -6.68
CA VAL A 20 5.17 3.63 -6.37
C VAL A 20 5.54 3.53 -4.90
N ILE A 21 6.83 3.45 -4.60
CA ILE A 21 7.30 3.37 -3.21
C ILE A 21 7.43 4.77 -2.63
N GLU A 22 6.89 4.98 -1.44
CA GLU A 22 7.02 6.22 -0.66
C GLU A 22 7.93 6.03 0.54
N ILE A 23 7.87 4.87 1.20
CA ILE A 23 8.57 4.59 2.44
C ILE A 23 9.27 3.24 2.33
N GLU A 24 10.56 3.19 2.61
CA GLU A 24 11.28 1.93 2.65
C GLU A 24 11.01 1.13 3.94
N LYS A 25 11.14 -0.18 3.86
CA LYS A 25 11.07 -1.07 5.02
C LYS A 25 12.08 -0.63 6.09
N GLY A 26 11.62 -0.59 7.34
CA GLY A 26 12.46 -0.23 8.49
C GLY A 26 12.53 1.26 8.78
N SER A 27 11.88 2.11 7.99
CA SER A 27 11.85 3.55 8.21
C SER A 27 10.82 3.95 9.27
N LYS A 28 11.11 5.03 9.97
CA LYS A 28 10.18 5.80 10.82
C LYS A 28 9.72 7.10 10.13
N MET A 29 10.30 7.44 9.00
CA MET A 29 9.97 8.64 8.26
C MET A 29 8.75 8.37 7.38
N LYS A 30 7.61 8.98 7.73
CA LYS A 30 6.39 8.87 6.93
C LYS A 30 6.43 9.91 5.83
N TYR A 31 6.73 9.44 4.62
CA TYR A 31 6.63 10.23 3.40
C TYR A 31 5.31 9.99 2.70
N GLU A 32 4.84 11.00 2.02
CA GLU A 32 3.68 10.96 1.12
C GLU A 32 4.03 11.62 -0.21
N LEU A 33 3.44 11.13 -1.29
CA LEU A 33 3.57 11.82 -2.57
C LEU A 33 2.88 13.18 -2.50
N ASP A 34 3.63 14.25 -2.72
CA ASP A 34 3.04 15.55 -2.97
C ASP A 34 2.40 15.56 -4.38
N LYS A 35 1.09 15.62 -4.40
CA LYS A 35 0.30 15.52 -5.64
C LYS A 35 0.51 16.69 -6.59
N GLU A 36 0.99 17.81 -6.08
CA GLU A 36 1.27 19.02 -6.88
C GLU A 36 2.61 18.92 -7.60
N THR A 37 3.66 18.55 -6.88
CA THR A 37 5.03 18.57 -7.39
C THR A 37 5.51 17.22 -7.91
N GLY A 38 4.90 16.10 -7.45
CA GLY A 38 5.35 14.74 -7.74
C GLY A 38 6.58 14.32 -6.93
N LEU A 39 6.98 15.10 -5.94
CA LEU A 39 8.06 14.76 -5.00
C LEU A 39 7.51 14.09 -3.75
N LEU A 40 8.38 13.55 -2.93
CA LEU A 40 8.03 13.07 -1.59
C LEU A 40 8.06 14.23 -0.59
N LEU A 41 6.97 14.38 0.14
CA LEU A 41 6.82 15.29 1.26
C LEU A 41 6.96 14.49 2.55
N LEU A 42 7.81 14.94 3.47
CA LEU A 42 7.85 14.39 4.82
C LEU A 42 6.60 14.87 5.58
N ASP A 43 5.65 13.94 5.79
CA ASP A 43 4.48 14.23 6.62
C ASP A 43 4.89 14.32 8.10
N ARG A 44 5.53 13.30 8.61
CA ARG A 44 6.10 13.28 9.97
C ARG A 44 7.08 12.13 10.16
N ILE A 45 7.85 12.20 11.23
CA ILE A 45 8.56 11.06 11.81
C ILE A 45 7.60 10.41 12.81
N LEU A 46 7.44 9.07 12.77
CA LEU A 46 6.54 8.37 13.67
C LEU A 46 6.88 8.67 15.14
N TYR A 47 5.86 8.93 15.94
CA TYR A 47 6.02 9.25 17.36
C TYR A 47 6.34 8.04 18.22
N THR A 48 5.92 6.85 17.79
CA THR A 48 6.25 5.58 18.45
C THR A 48 7.63 5.10 18.04
N SER A 49 8.15 4.07 18.71
CA SER A 49 9.39 3.39 18.32
C SER A 49 9.21 2.39 17.17
N THR A 50 8.00 2.26 16.64
CA THR A 50 7.71 1.34 15.54
C THR A 50 8.34 1.81 14.21
N HIS A 51 8.63 0.83 13.35
CA HIS A 51 9.19 1.03 12.02
C HIS A 51 8.27 0.36 11.00
N TYR A 52 8.21 0.87 9.78
CA TYR A 52 7.43 0.25 8.73
C TYR A 52 7.88 -1.20 8.50
N PRO A 53 6.96 -2.19 8.62
CA PRO A 53 7.31 -3.62 8.57
C PRO A 53 7.61 -4.13 7.16
N ALA A 54 7.24 -3.37 6.15
CA ALA A 54 7.50 -3.63 4.74
C ALA A 54 7.63 -2.29 4.00
N SER A 55 8.19 -2.30 2.80
CA SER A 55 8.17 -1.13 1.94
C SER A 55 6.72 -0.75 1.63
N TYR A 56 6.41 0.54 1.66
CA TYR A 56 5.06 1.07 1.63
C TYR A 56 4.92 2.10 0.52
N GLY A 57 3.80 2.11 -0.14
CA GLY A 57 3.52 3.07 -1.18
C GLY A 57 2.09 2.96 -1.68
N PHE A 58 1.85 3.26 -2.94
CA PHE A 58 0.51 3.27 -3.51
C PHE A 58 0.48 2.69 -4.94
N ILE A 59 -0.70 2.33 -5.38
CA ILE A 59 -0.96 1.86 -6.74
C ILE A 59 -1.47 3.06 -7.55
N PRO A 60 -0.75 3.49 -8.61
CA PRO A 60 -1.21 4.56 -9.50
C PRO A 60 -2.56 4.23 -10.15
N ARG A 61 -3.29 5.27 -10.56
CA ARG A 61 -4.59 5.16 -11.25
C ARG A 61 -5.64 4.35 -10.46
N THR A 62 -5.57 4.44 -9.14
CA THR A 62 -6.56 3.92 -8.20
C THR A 62 -7.11 5.05 -7.34
N LEU A 63 -8.32 4.86 -6.82
CA LEU A 63 -8.95 5.77 -5.87
C LEU A 63 -9.63 4.95 -4.78
N ALA A 64 -9.14 5.05 -3.56
CA ALA A 64 -9.72 4.44 -2.38
C ALA A 64 -10.85 5.33 -1.79
N ASP A 65 -11.56 4.80 -0.79
CA ASP A 65 -12.72 5.47 -0.20
C ASP A 65 -12.36 6.77 0.54
N ASP A 66 -11.11 6.90 1.01
CA ASP A 66 -10.58 8.10 1.65
C ASP A 66 -10.21 9.24 0.66
N GLY A 67 -10.33 9.00 -0.65
CA GLY A 67 -10.00 9.97 -1.69
C GLY A 67 -8.53 9.95 -2.14
N ASP A 68 -7.73 9.03 -1.62
CA ASP A 68 -6.33 8.82 -1.97
C ASP A 68 -6.13 7.57 -2.83
N PRO A 69 -4.96 7.41 -3.50
CA PRO A 69 -4.63 6.16 -4.17
C PRO A 69 -4.62 4.98 -3.20
N MET A 70 -4.87 3.77 -3.71
CA MET A 70 -4.85 2.54 -2.91
C MET A 70 -3.45 2.27 -2.35
N ASP A 71 -3.34 2.15 -1.04
CA ASP A 71 -2.10 1.83 -0.33
C ASP A 71 -1.65 0.38 -0.56
N VAL A 72 -0.35 0.16 -0.59
CA VAL A 72 0.25 -1.17 -0.74
C VAL A 72 1.48 -1.34 0.15
N LEU A 73 1.54 -2.49 0.82
CA LEU A 73 2.72 -3.02 1.51
C LEU A 73 3.38 -4.04 0.59
N ILE A 74 4.68 -3.91 0.36
CA ILE A 74 5.41 -4.79 -0.55
C ILE A 74 6.43 -5.60 0.22
N LEU A 75 6.22 -6.92 0.24
CA LEU A 75 7.14 -7.89 0.82
C LEU A 75 8.29 -8.17 -0.12
N THR A 76 9.49 -7.86 0.33
CA THR A 76 10.73 -8.08 -0.43
C THR A 76 11.85 -8.54 0.49
N SER A 77 12.85 -9.19 -0.12
CA SER A 77 14.08 -9.57 0.57
C SER A 77 14.95 -8.38 0.99
N GLU A 78 14.84 -7.26 0.28
CA GLU A 78 15.60 -6.03 0.52
C GLU A 78 14.67 -4.80 0.57
N PRO A 79 15.04 -3.73 1.28
CA PRO A 79 14.30 -2.47 1.26
C PRO A 79 14.26 -1.86 -0.15
N LEU A 80 13.12 -1.31 -0.54
CA LEU A 80 12.93 -0.67 -1.84
C LEU A 80 13.15 0.83 -1.74
N LEU A 81 13.83 1.38 -2.74
CA LEU A 81 14.13 2.82 -2.82
C LEU A 81 12.84 3.64 -3.00
N PRO A 82 12.61 4.69 -2.21
CA PRO A 82 11.50 5.63 -2.44
C PRO A 82 11.53 6.24 -3.86
N LEU A 83 10.35 6.51 -4.40
CA LEU A 83 10.09 6.95 -5.78
C LEU A 83 10.43 5.91 -6.86
N SER A 84 10.71 4.67 -6.48
CA SER A 84 10.88 3.59 -7.46
C SER A 84 9.52 3.00 -7.89
N LEU A 85 9.49 2.49 -9.11
CA LEU A 85 8.37 1.74 -9.67
C LEU A 85 8.64 0.25 -9.52
N VAL A 86 7.71 -0.48 -8.89
CA VAL A 86 7.86 -1.90 -8.61
C VAL A 86 6.67 -2.67 -9.20
N ARG A 87 6.91 -3.54 -10.16
CA ARG A 87 5.88 -4.43 -10.70
C ARG A 87 5.66 -5.58 -9.74
N CYS A 88 4.43 -5.73 -9.27
CA CYS A 88 4.05 -6.71 -8.25
C CYS A 88 2.65 -7.28 -8.45
N TYR A 89 2.33 -8.28 -7.65
CA TYR A 89 1.03 -8.93 -7.62
C TYR A 89 0.51 -9.03 -6.18
N PRO A 90 -0.82 -9.00 -5.95
CA PRO A 90 -1.37 -9.05 -4.61
C PRO A 90 -1.37 -10.48 -4.06
N ILE A 91 -1.08 -10.61 -2.76
CA ILE A 91 -1.17 -11.87 -2.02
C ILE A 91 -2.19 -11.82 -0.88
N GLY A 92 -2.68 -10.63 -0.54
CA GLY A 92 -3.65 -10.39 0.50
C GLY A 92 -3.92 -8.91 0.72
N VAL A 93 -4.73 -8.60 1.72
CA VAL A 93 -5.09 -7.23 2.10
C VAL A 93 -5.35 -7.15 3.60
N ILE A 94 -4.92 -6.06 4.23
CA ILE A 94 -5.29 -5.70 5.59
C ILE A 94 -6.44 -4.71 5.52
N THR A 95 -7.54 -4.99 6.22
CA THR A 95 -8.62 -4.03 6.44
C THR A 95 -8.48 -3.40 7.81
N MET A 96 -8.63 -2.09 7.88
CA MET A 96 -8.55 -1.35 9.13
C MET A 96 -9.53 -0.18 9.13
N ASN A 97 -9.79 0.35 10.32
CA ASN A 97 -10.52 1.59 10.49
C ASN A 97 -9.56 2.66 11.01
N ASP A 98 -9.42 3.72 10.27
CA ASP A 98 -8.63 4.89 10.64
C ASP A 98 -9.57 6.07 10.87
N ASN A 99 -9.74 6.45 12.13
CA ASN A 99 -10.55 7.60 12.53
C ASN A 99 -12.01 7.55 12.03
N GLY A 100 -12.60 6.34 12.00
CA GLY A 100 -13.97 6.11 11.57
C GLY A 100 -14.14 5.84 10.06
N ALA A 101 -13.07 5.92 9.26
CA ALA A 101 -13.07 5.61 7.85
C ALA A 101 -12.43 4.24 7.57
N MET A 102 -13.00 3.50 6.61
CA MET A 102 -12.40 2.26 6.12
C MET A 102 -11.08 2.58 5.41
N ASP A 103 -10.01 1.90 5.81
CA ASP A 103 -8.68 2.01 5.23
C ASP A 103 -8.18 0.60 4.92
N GLU A 104 -7.81 0.36 3.68
CA GLU A 104 -7.38 -0.94 3.20
C GLU A 104 -5.95 -0.84 2.69
N LYS A 105 -5.13 -1.83 3.03
CA LYS A 105 -3.73 -1.88 2.60
C LYS A 105 -3.46 -3.20 1.91
N ILE A 106 -3.22 -3.14 0.62
CA ILE A 106 -2.86 -4.32 -0.19
C ILE A 106 -1.52 -4.85 0.27
N ILE A 107 -1.37 -6.18 0.31
CA ILE A 107 -0.09 -6.84 0.53
C ILE A 107 0.31 -7.48 -0.80
N ALA A 108 1.50 -7.15 -1.29
CA ALA A 108 1.97 -7.57 -2.60
C ALA A 108 3.42 -8.07 -2.57
N ILE A 109 3.79 -8.81 -3.60
CA ILE A 109 5.16 -9.32 -3.82
C ILE A 109 5.61 -8.91 -5.22
N PRO A 110 6.87 -8.43 -5.39
CA PRO A 110 7.42 -8.17 -6.72
C PRO A 110 7.57 -9.47 -7.53
N PHE A 111 7.23 -9.42 -8.82
CA PHE A 111 7.45 -10.56 -9.71
C PHE A 111 8.93 -11.00 -9.80
N ASN A 112 9.84 -10.05 -9.61
CA ASN A 112 11.28 -10.26 -9.80
C ASN A 112 12.07 -10.47 -8.50
N ASP A 113 11.43 -10.69 -7.36
CA ASP A 113 12.13 -11.08 -6.13
C ASP A 113 12.15 -12.61 -6.02
N PRO A 114 13.30 -13.29 -6.28
CA PRO A 114 13.38 -14.75 -6.28
C PRO A 114 13.19 -15.36 -4.89
N MET A 115 13.33 -14.60 -3.82
CA MET A 115 13.08 -15.07 -2.46
C MET A 115 11.60 -15.20 -2.13
N TYR A 116 10.75 -14.37 -2.77
CA TYR A 116 9.34 -14.29 -2.44
C TYR A 116 8.39 -14.63 -3.60
N ASN A 117 8.81 -14.60 -4.85
CA ASN A 117 7.92 -14.75 -6.01
C ASN A 117 7.32 -16.15 -6.19
N CYS A 118 7.73 -17.13 -5.39
CA CYS A 118 7.08 -18.45 -5.31
C CYS A 118 5.79 -18.43 -4.49
N TYR A 119 5.61 -17.43 -3.62
CA TYR A 119 4.40 -17.29 -2.81
C TYR A 119 3.31 -16.54 -3.57
N LYS A 120 2.07 -17.03 -3.49
CA LYS A 120 0.90 -16.48 -4.19
C LYS A 120 -0.22 -16.06 -3.23
N SER A 121 -0.11 -16.47 -1.95
CA SER A 121 -1.10 -16.17 -0.93
C SER A 121 -0.43 -15.96 0.43
N ILE A 122 -1.05 -15.13 1.27
CA ILE A 122 -0.66 -14.93 2.67
C ILE A 122 -0.60 -16.25 3.44
N GLU A 123 -1.42 -17.24 3.06
CA GLU A 123 -1.47 -18.55 3.73
C GLU A 123 -0.20 -19.39 3.53
N GLN A 124 0.61 -19.07 2.55
CA GLN A 124 1.88 -19.75 2.25
C GLN A 124 3.07 -19.19 3.07
N LEU A 125 2.86 -18.09 3.77
CA LEU A 125 3.89 -17.39 4.54
C LEU A 125 3.66 -17.54 6.04
N PRO A 126 4.71 -17.39 6.88
CA PRO A 126 4.53 -17.37 8.32
C PRO A 126 3.52 -16.31 8.77
N LYS A 127 2.54 -16.75 9.54
CA LYS A 127 1.48 -15.87 10.08
C LYS A 127 2.04 -14.63 10.80
N HIS A 128 3.18 -14.79 11.47
CA HIS A 128 3.81 -13.73 12.25
C HIS A 128 4.17 -12.49 11.42
N ILE A 129 4.47 -12.63 10.13
CA ILE A 129 4.68 -11.50 9.23
C ILE A 129 3.47 -10.55 9.23
N PHE A 130 2.28 -11.12 9.16
CA PHE A 130 1.02 -10.36 9.12
C PHE A 130 0.60 -9.89 10.51
N ASP A 131 0.92 -10.65 11.56
CA ASP A 131 0.72 -10.23 12.95
C ASP A 131 1.54 -8.95 13.26
N GLU A 132 2.78 -8.85 12.77
CA GLU A 132 3.61 -7.65 12.89
C GLU A 132 3.03 -6.47 12.12
N MET A 133 2.54 -6.69 10.90
CA MET A 133 1.88 -5.65 10.12
C MET A 133 0.64 -5.11 10.83
N GLN A 134 -0.22 -6.00 11.32
CA GLN A 134 -1.42 -5.60 12.06
C GLN A 134 -1.05 -4.85 13.35
N HIS A 135 -0.05 -5.31 14.08
CA HIS A 135 0.45 -4.62 15.28
C HIS A 135 0.95 -3.22 14.94
N PHE A 136 1.76 -3.09 13.88
CA PHE A 136 2.26 -1.79 13.44
C PHE A 136 1.13 -0.79 13.21
N PHE A 137 0.13 -1.13 12.39
CA PHE A 137 -0.99 -0.23 12.10
C PHE A 137 -1.91 0.01 13.29
N ARG A 138 -1.92 -0.88 14.28
CA ARG A 138 -2.66 -0.66 15.52
C ARG A 138 -2.03 0.41 16.40
N VAL A 139 -0.70 0.50 16.44
CA VAL A 139 0.03 1.31 17.41
C VAL A 139 0.79 2.50 16.81
N TYR A 140 1.00 2.57 15.51
CA TYR A 140 1.90 3.57 14.91
C TYR A 140 1.46 5.02 15.11
N LYS A 141 0.17 5.29 15.37
CA LYS A 141 -0.42 6.59 15.71
C LYS A 141 -0.78 6.75 17.19
N GLU A 142 -0.45 5.78 18.03
CA GLU A 142 -0.93 5.74 19.42
C GLU A 142 -0.47 6.96 20.23
N LEU A 143 0.79 7.35 20.10
CA LEU A 143 1.32 8.54 20.77
C LEU A 143 0.87 9.87 20.16
N GLU A 144 0.17 9.83 19.04
CA GLU A 144 -0.48 10.98 18.41
C GLU A 144 -1.94 11.14 18.87
N ASN A 145 -2.40 10.28 19.76
CA ASN A 145 -3.79 10.20 20.25
C ASN A 145 -4.84 10.03 19.12
N LYS A 146 -4.47 9.36 18.04
CA LYS A 146 -5.36 9.06 16.91
C LYS A 146 -5.79 7.59 16.98
N PRO A 147 -7.09 7.30 17.11
CA PRO A 147 -7.56 5.91 17.20
C PRO A 147 -7.45 5.20 15.86
N THR A 148 -6.86 4.01 15.88
CA THR A 148 -6.86 3.07 14.76
C THR A 148 -7.29 1.69 15.25
N SER A 149 -8.04 0.97 14.44
CA SER A 149 -8.36 -0.44 14.70
C SER A 149 -8.08 -1.26 13.44
N VAL A 150 -7.40 -2.37 13.62
CA VAL A 150 -7.10 -3.32 12.53
C VAL A 150 -8.07 -4.49 12.65
N SER A 151 -8.82 -4.78 11.59
CA SER A 151 -9.82 -5.84 11.59
C SER A 151 -9.20 -7.18 11.27
N GLU A 152 -8.85 -7.42 10.02
CA GLU A 152 -8.45 -8.75 9.54
C GLU A 152 -7.45 -8.64 8.37
N VAL A 153 -6.78 -9.78 8.12
CA VAL A 153 -6.00 -10.00 6.90
C VAL A 153 -6.79 -10.98 6.02
N HIS A 154 -7.04 -10.57 4.77
CA HIS A 154 -7.83 -11.33 3.82
C HIS A 154 -6.98 -11.88 2.67
N THR A 155 -7.59 -12.79 1.91
CA THR A 155 -7.00 -13.56 0.81
C THR A 155 -6.62 -12.70 -0.41
N PRO A 156 -5.80 -13.22 -1.35
CA PRO A 156 -5.50 -12.51 -2.59
C PRO A 156 -6.74 -12.24 -3.45
N GLU A 157 -7.77 -13.08 -3.40
CA GLU A 157 -9.03 -12.88 -4.13
C GLU A 157 -9.74 -11.61 -3.65
N VAL A 158 -9.82 -11.43 -2.33
CA VAL A 158 -10.38 -10.19 -1.73
C VAL A 158 -9.54 -8.98 -2.13
N ALA A 159 -8.22 -9.11 -2.11
CA ALA A 159 -7.31 -8.03 -2.52
C ALA A 159 -7.53 -7.61 -3.98
N LYS A 160 -7.67 -8.56 -4.89
CA LYS A 160 -7.93 -8.29 -6.31
C LYS A 160 -9.26 -7.55 -6.52
N ASP A 161 -10.30 -7.94 -5.79
CA ASP A 161 -11.60 -7.27 -5.86
C ASP A 161 -11.51 -5.81 -5.37
N ILE A 162 -10.78 -5.57 -4.29
CA ILE A 162 -10.56 -4.22 -3.75
C ILE A 162 -9.76 -3.36 -4.75
N ILE A 163 -8.70 -3.91 -5.32
CA ILE A 163 -7.91 -3.20 -6.35
C ILE A 163 -8.79 -2.87 -7.55
N GLN A 164 -9.58 -3.81 -8.05
CA GLN A 164 -10.45 -3.58 -9.20
C GLN A 164 -11.46 -2.47 -8.91
N LYS A 165 -12.10 -2.48 -7.75
CA LYS A 165 -13.02 -1.41 -7.33
C LYS A 165 -12.33 -0.04 -7.29
N SER A 166 -11.09 0.01 -6.79
CA SER A 166 -10.33 1.27 -6.73
C SER A 166 -9.91 1.77 -8.13
N ILE A 167 -9.63 0.88 -9.07
CA ILE A 167 -9.39 1.22 -10.48
C ILE A 167 -10.68 1.79 -11.11
N ASP A 168 -11.81 1.12 -10.92
CA ASP A 168 -13.11 1.54 -11.44
C ASP A 168 -13.53 2.90 -10.85
N SER A 169 -13.35 3.08 -9.55
CA SER A 169 -13.59 4.35 -8.86
C SER A 169 -12.74 5.50 -9.42
N TYR A 170 -11.47 5.23 -9.70
CA TYR A 170 -10.58 6.22 -10.35
C TYR A 170 -11.09 6.62 -11.73
N ILE A 171 -11.50 5.67 -12.55
CA ILE A 171 -12.03 5.94 -13.90
C ILE A 171 -13.27 6.81 -13.81
N VAL A 172 -14.22 6.48 -12.95
CA VAL A 172 -15.50 7.19 -12.81
C VAL A 172 -15.31 8.60 -12.21
N ASN A 173 -14.51 8.72 -11.16
CA ASN A 173 -14.45 9.95 -10.37
C ASN A 173 -13.33 10.92 -10.77
N ILE A 174 -12.28 10.44 -11.39
CA ILE A 174 -11.13 11.25 -11.78
C ILE A 174 -11.07 11.45 -13.31
N LEU A 175 -11.05 10.36 -14.08
CA LEU A 175 -10.88 10.46 -15.54
C LEU A 175 -12.10 11.05 -16.24
N SER A 176 -13.31 10.75 -15.78
CA SER A 176 -14.53 11.26 -16.41
C SER A 176 -14.73 12.77 -16.19
N LYS A 177 -13.99 13.39 -15.28
CA LYS A 177 -14.07 14.83 -14.95
C LYS A 177 -12.92 15.65 -15.55
N ARG A 178 -12.00 15.02 -16.25
CA ARG A 178 -10.91 15.63 -17.02
C ARG A 178 -11.25 15.67 -18.49
#